data_0f31af7821ba6ab8a46a9d009571e3c3
#
_entry.id   0f31af7821ba6ab8a46a9d009571e3c3
#
_cell.length_a   1.000
_cell.length_b   1.000
_cell.length_c   1.000
_cell.angle_alpha   90.00
_cell.angle_beta   90.00
_cell.angle_gamma   90.00
#
_symmetry.space_group_name_H-M   'P 1'
#
loop_
_entity.id
_entity.type
_entity.pdbx_description
1 polymer ?
#
loop_
_entity_poly.entity_id
_entity_poly.type
_entity_poly.pdbx_seq_one_letter_code
_entity_poly.pdbx_strand_id
1 'polypeptide(L)'
;MERYTFDDPAGLLKERMQLMNDTVRGDKKPKRIPICSQSRAFPLLDAGYSLLEAFCDYDKTYDAMARFQELYNYDFYTDYSRFSYLVTEALGGGGMVVDDGKGTINYVDELLLLDGEYDDLIEMGMDRFFFERVLPRKYGLGKGKTTEEALAMINKAMEEQHKLDAANAKMVKNFKEKYGLGKTTNASPCFYKTPVDVIECNLRGL
;
A
#
# COMPACT_ATOMS: atom_id res chain seq x y z
N MET A 1 -13.72 -20.09 -16.10
CA MET A 1 -14.35 -18.78 -16.34
C MET A 1 -13.75 -18.23 -17.63
N GLU A 2 -14.56 -17.73 -18.53
CA GLU A 2 -14.08 -17.09 -19.77
C GLU A 2 -13.42 -15.74 -19.43
N ARG A 3 -12.30 -15.41 -20.08
CA ARG A 3 -11.58 -14.17 -19.81
C ARG A 3 -12.10 -13.05 -20.69
N TYR A 4 -12.13 -11.85 -20.16
CA TYR A 4 -12.45 -10.64 -20.91
C TYR A 4 -11.30 -10.29 -21.86
N THR A 5 -11.66 -9.79 -23.06
CA THR A 5 -10.73 -9.20 -24.03
C THR A 5 -10.85 -7.68 -24.02
N PHE A 6 -9.79 -6.98 -24.36
CA PHE A 6 -9.71 -5.52 -24.28
C PHE A 6 -9.19 -4.96 -25.61
N ASP A 7 -10.07 -4.98 -26.62
CA ASP A 7 -9.71 -4.65 -28.02
C ASP A 7 -9.46 -3.15 -28.22
N ASP A 8 -10.12 -2.27 -27.44
CA ASP A 8 -9.91 -0.81 -27.43
C ASP A 8 -9.68 -0.29 -26.01
N PRO A 9 -8.49 -0.45 -25.46
CA PRO A 9 -8.19 0.03 -24.11
C PRO A 9 -8.34 1.54 -23.94
N ALA A 10 -8.02 2.31 -24.96
CA ALA A 10 -8.10 3.77 -24.91
C ALA A 10 -9.55 4.27 -24.85
N GLY A 11 -10.42 3.72 -25.68
CA GLY A 11 -11.85 3.99 -25.64
C GLY A 11 -12.48 3.55 -24.33
N LEU A 12 -12.10 2.37 -23.84
CA LEU A 12 -12.58 1.83 -22.57
C LEU A 12 -12.16 2.70 -21.39
N LEU A 13 -10.91 3.20 -21.36
CA LEU A 13 -10.46 4.13 -20.32
C LEU A 13 -11.29 5.41 -20.32
N LYS A 14 -11.54 5.98 -21.50
CA LYS A 14 -12.36 7.19 -21.66
C LYS A 14 -13.78 6.97 -21.14
N GLU A 15 -14.40 5.83 -21.49
CA GLU A 15 -15.74 5.46 -21.01
C GLU A 15 -15.78 5.32 -19.49
N ARG A 16 -14.80 4.64 -18.88
CA ARG A 16 -14.70 4.47 -17.44
C ARG A 16 -14.49 5.79 -16.70
N MET A 17 -13.63 6.66 -17.22
CA MET A 17 -13.42 7.99 -16.67
C MET A 17 -14.70 8.84 -16.75
N GLN A 18 -15.44 8.77 -17.85
CA GLN A 18 -16.73 9.46 -17.98
C GLN A 18 -17.76 8.89 -16.99
N LEU A 19 -17.83 7.57 -16.85
CA LEU A 19 -18.70 6.90 -15.90
C LEU A 19 -18.42 7.34 -14.45
N MET A 20 -17.15 7.45 -14.08
CA MET A 20 -16.74 7.94 -12.76
C MET A 20 -17.15 9.40 -12.55
N ASN A 21 -16.90 10.25 -13.54
CA ASN A 21 -17.27 11.67 -13.48
C ASN A 21 -18.79 11.86 -13.33
N ASP A 22 -19.59 11.16 -14.13
CA ASP A 22 -21.05 11.23 -14.07
C ASP A 22 -21.57 10.76 -12.69
N THR A 23 -20.93 9.72 -12.13
CA THR A 23 -21.31 9.19 -10.81
C THR A 23 -20.97 10.15 -9.68
N VAL A 24 -19.77 10.77 -9.72
CA VAL A 24 -19.29 11.64 -8.63
C VAL A 24 -19.96 13.01 -8.68
N ARG A 25 -20.14 13.58 -9.86
CA ARG A 25 -20.76 14.90 -10.02
C ARG A 25 -22.27 14.89 -9.82
N GLY A 26 -22.92 13.76 -10.19
CA GLY A 26 -24.36 13.63 -10.08
C GLY A 26 -25.18 14.47 -11.10
N ASP A 27 -24.49 15.15 -12.02
CA ASP A 27 -25.13 16.01 -13.05
C ASP A 27 -25.95 15.20 -14.05
N LYS A 28 -25.56 13.95 -14.27
CA LYS A 28 -26.21 12.99 -15.15
C LYS A 28 -26.33 11.64 -14.46
N LYS A 29 -27.45 10.95 -14.72
CA LYS A 29 -27.59 9.56 -14.28
C LYS A 29 -26.58 8.68 -15.01
N PRO A 30 -25.63 8.05 -14.32
CA PRO A 30 -24.66 7.16 -14.94
C PRO A 30 -25.36 5.92 -15.51
N LYS A 31 -24.80 5.32 -16.54
CA LYS A 31 -25.32 4.07 -17.14
C LYS A 31 -25.31 2.92 -16.11
N ARG A 32 -24.32 2.88 -15.25
CA ARG A 32 -24.15 1.94 -14.14
C ARG A 32 -23.23 2.55 -13.09
N ILE A 33 -23.09 1.91 -11.96
CA ILE A 33 -22.11 2.29 -10.93
C ILE A 33 -20.72 1.79 -11.37
N PRO A 34 -19.66 2.63 -11.28
CA PRO A 34 -18.29 2.16 -11.52
C PRO A 34 -17.83 1.18 -10.43
N ILE A 35 -17.12 0.14 -10.85
CA ILE A 35 -16.57 -0.86 -9.95
C ILE A 35 -15.10 -0.52 -9.69
N CYS A 36 -14.77 -0.22 -8.42
CA CYS A 36 -13.40 0.03 -7.98
C CYS A 36 -12.92 -1.18 -7.17
N SER A 37 -11.88 -1.85 -7.66
CA SER A 37 -11.33 -2.99 -6.94
C SER A 37 -10.46 -2.54 -5.76
N GLN A 38 -10.76 -3.09 -4.59
CA GLN A 38 -9.95 -2.97 -3.37
C GLN A 38 -9.57 -4.36 -2.83
N SER A 39 -9.31 -5.29 -3.72
CA SER A 39 -9.17 -6.72 -3.41
C SER A 39 -7.93 -7.06 -2.59
N ARG A 40 -7.06 -6.09 -2.32
CA ARG A 40 -5.84 -6.27 -1.50
C ARG A 40 -5.01 -7.48 -1.94
N ALA A 41 -4.81 -8.45 -1.05
CA ALA A 41 -4.01 -9.65 -1.31
C ALA A 41 -4.77 -10.76 -2.07
N PHE A 42 -6.10 -10.66 -2.21
CA PHE A 42 -6.90 -11.71 -2.82
C PHE A 42 -6.44 -12.09 -4.24
N PRO A 43 -6.14 -11.14 -5.16
CA PRO A 43 -5.65 -11.48 -6.49
C PRO A 43 -4.37 -12.31 -6.50
N LEU A 44 -3.49 -12.15 -5.51
CA LEU A 44 -2.24 -12.88 -5.38
C LEU A 44 -2.54 -14.37 -5.09
N LEU A 45 -3.41 -14.60 -4.10
CA LEU A 45 -3.83 -15.93 -3.69
C LEU A 45 -4.66 -16.63 -4.78
N ASP A 46 -5.55 -15.90 -5.45
CA ASP A 46 -6.36 -16.41 -6.57
C ASP A 46 -5.48 -16.82 -7.77
N ALA A 47 -4.37 -16.14 -7.97
CA ALA A 47 -3.37 -16.51 -8.98
C ALA A 47 -2.50 -17.71 -8.58
N GLY A 48 -2.60 -18.17 -7.33
CA GLY A 48 -1.86 -19.31 -6.78
C GLY A 48 -0.47 -18.95 -6.25
N TYR A 49 -0.17 -17.66 -6.08
CA TYR A 49 1.07 -17.21 -5.44
C TYR A 49 0.91 -17.15 -3.92
N SER A 50 1.98 -17.44 -3.18
CA SER A 50 2.04 -17.07 -1.78
C SER A 50 2.19 -15.55 -1.62
N LEU A 51 1.84 -15.03 -0.44
CA LEU A 51 1.97 -13.59 -0.20
C LEU A 51 3.43 -13.13 -0.23
N LEU A 52 4.34 -13.92 0.35
CA LEU A 52 5.76 -13.60 0.37
C LEU A 52 6.37 -13.63 -1.04
N GLU A 53 6.02 -14.64 -1.85
CA GLU A 53 6.45 -14.68 -3.25
C GLU A 53 6.05 -13.43 -4.02
N ALA A 54 4.80 -13.01 -3.88
CA ALA A 54 4.29 -11.85 -4.59
C ALA A 54 4.87 -10.53 -4.05
N PHE A 55 5.08 -10.42 -2.73
CA PHE A 55 5.65 -9.21 -2.12
C PHE A 55 7.16 -9.04 -2.41
N CYS A 56 7.85 -10.13 -2.67
CA CYS A 56 9.27 -10.13 -3.03
C CYS A 56 9.51 -10.08 -4.55
N ASP A 57 8.47 -10.31 -5.36
CA ASP A 57 8.55 -10.33 -6.82
C ASP A 57 7.41 -9.49 -7.43
N TYR A 58 7.75 -8.28 -7.85
CA TYR A 58 6.77 -7.33 -8.40
C TYR A 58 6.18 -7.79 -9.75
N ASP A 59 6.87 -8.63 -10.54
CA ASP A 59 6.33 -9.17 -11.77
C ASP A 59 5.25 -10.24 -11.48
N LYS A 60 5.37 -11.02 -10.39
CA LYS A 60 4.31 -11.91 -9.91
C LYS A 60 3.09 -11.13 -9.42
N THR A 61 3.32 -10.04 -8.68
CA THR A 61 2.23 -9.13 -8.28
C THR A 61 1.51 -8.58 -9.50
N TYR A 62 2.26 -8.11 -10.52
CA TYR A 62 1.65 -7.61 -11.76
C TYR A 62 0.85 -8.69 -12.49
N ASP A 63 1.40 -9.90 -12.64
CA ASP A 63 0.70 -11.02 -13.29
C ASP A 63 -0.61 -11.36 -12.59
N ALA A 64 -0.60 -11.49 -11.28
CA ALA A 64 -1.81 -11.76 -10.48
C ALA A 64 -2.88 -10.69 -10.69
N MET A 65 -2.49 -9.43 -10.68
CA MET A 65 -3.40 -8.31 -10.87
C MET A 65 -3.95 -8.25 -12.30
N ALA A 66 -3.13 -8.55 -13.30
CA ALA A 66 -3.53 -8.61 -14.69
C ALA A 66 -4.55 -9.75 -14.93
N ARG A 67 -4.26 -10.95 -14.40
CA ARG A 67 -5.21 -12.09 -14.44
C ARG A 67 -6.53 -11.77 -13.75
N PHE A 68 -6.48 -11.08 -12.63
CA PHE A 68 -7.67 -10.65 -11.90
C PHE A 68 -8.51 -9.67 -12.72
N GLN A 69 -7.88 -8.72 -13.43
CA GLN A 69 -8.56 -7.82 -14.35
C GLN A 69 -9.22 -8.59 -15.51
N GLU A 70 -8.53 -9.56 -16.08
CA GLU A 70 -9.07 -10.39 -17.15
C GLU A 70 -10.27 -11.25 -16.72
N LEU A 71 -10.35 -11.62 -15.46
CA LEU A 71 -11.45 -12.43 -14.92
C LEU A 71 -12.67 -11.60 -14.49
N TYR A 72 -12.44 -10.40 -13.93
CA TYR A 72 -13.51 -9.64 -13.25
C TYR A 72 -13.84 -8.30 -13.90
N ASN A 73 -13.02 -7.81 -14.80
CA ASN A 73 -13.26 -6.59 -15.61
C ASN A 73 -13.80 -5.39 -14.81
N TYR A 74 -13.10 -5.01 -13.75
CA TYR A 74 -13.42 -3.81 -12.97
C TYR A 74 -12.94 -2.53 -13.66
N ASP A 75 -13.49 -1.37 -13.27
CA ASP A 75 -13.24 -0.10 -13.96
C ASP A 75 -12.00 0.63 -13.45
N PHE A 76 -11.72 0.48 -12.14
CA PHE A 76 -10.61 1.14 -11.48
C PHE A 76 -9.98 0.22 -10.44
N TYR A 77 -8.70 0.41 -10.20
CA TYR A 77 -8.00 -0.28 -9.13
C TYR A 77 -7.38 0.73 -8.15
N THR A 78 -7.22 0.30 -6.93
CA THR A 78 -6.45 1.04 -5.94
C THR A 78 -5.01 0.60 -5.95
N ASP A 79 -4.12 1.53 -5.62
CA ASP A 79 -2.69 1.29 -5.59
C ASP A 79 -2.33 0.21 -4.56
N TYR A 80 -1.55 -0.75 -5.02
CA TYR A 80 -0.98 -1.81 -4.19
C TYR A 80 0.40 -1.46 -3.62
N SER A 81 0.90 -0.25 -3.89
CA SER A 81 2.18 0.26 -3.38
C SER A 81 2.27 0.31 -1.85
N ARG A 82 1.18 0.04 -1.16
CA ARG A 82 1.16 -0.10 0.30
C ARG A 82 1.91 -1.33 0.81
N PHE A 83 2.20 -2.28 -0.05
CA PHE A 83 2.93 -3.48 0.31
C PHE A 83 4.42 -3.31 0.05
N SER A 84 5.00 -2.31 0.69
CA SER A 84 6.46 -2.11 0.71
C SER A 84 7.12 -3.10 1.68
N TYR A 85 6.82 -4.40 1.53
CA TYR A 85 7.36 -5.45 2.40
C TYR A 85 8.88 -5.40 2.45
N LEU A 86 9.53 -5.39 1.28
CA LEU A 86 10.98 -5.34 1.18
C LEU A 86 11.60 -4.05 1.75
N VAL A 87 10.90 -2.92 1.64
CA VAL A 87 11.33 -1.66 2.27
C VAL A 87 11.28 -1.78 3.78
N THR A 88 10.20 -2.35 4.32
CA THR A 88 10.04 -2.57 5.76
C THR A 88 11.10 -3.54 6.29
N GLU A 89 11.33 -4.65 5.59
CA GLU A 89 12.38 -5.62 5.93
C GLU A 89 13.78 -4.99 5.90
N ALA A 90 14.06 -4.13 4.92
CA ALA A 90 15.33 -3.41 4.82
C ALA A 90 15.57 -2.45 6.00
N LEU A 91 14.50 -1.95 6.63
CA LEU A 91 14.54 -1.12 7.83
C LEU A 91 14.59 -1.96 9.14
N GLY A 92 14.72 -3.28 9.04
CA GLY A 92 14.79 -4.17 10.20
C GLY A 92 13.49 -4.86 10.55
N GLY A 93 12.51 -4.85 9.64
CA GLY A 93 11.19 -5.41 9.85
C GLY A 93 10.33 -4.53 10.76
N GLY A 94 9.27 -5.10 11.29
CA GLY A 94 8.41 -4.45 12.27
C GLY A 94 7.02 -4.12 11.72
N GLY A 95 6.04 -4.29 12.57
CA GLY A 95 4.66 -3.90 12.31
C GLY A 95 3.87 -4.79 11.36
N MET A 96 4.49 -5.62 10.53
CA MET A 96 3.78 -6.51 9.60
C MET A 96 4.38 -7.91 9.60
N VAL A 97 3.54 -8.91 9.86
CA VAL A 97 3.89 -10.34 9.79
C VAL A 97 3.04 -11.00 8.71
N VAL A 98 3.71 -11.61 7.74
CA VAL A 98 3.05 -12.38 6.68
C VAL A 98 3.02 -13.85 7.08
N ASP A 99 1.83 -14.42 7.20
CA ASP A 99 1.61 -15.85 7.43
C ASP A 99 1.20 -16.49 6.10
N ASP A 100 2.18 -17.00 5.37
CA ASP A 100 1.94 -17.66 4.08
C ASP A 100 1.10 -18.94 4.22
N GLY A 101 1.21 -19.62 5.35
CA GLY A 101 0.44 -20.84 5.60
C GLY A 101 -1.06 -20.59 5.70
N LYS A 102 -1.45 -19.39 6.15
CA LYS A 102 -2.85 -18.96 6.24
C LYS A 102 -3.26 -17.96 5.16
N GLY A 103 -2.30 -17.47 4.36
CA GLY A 103 -2.54 -16.41 3.39
C GLY A 103 -3.00 -15.10 4.04
N THR A 104 -2.47 -14.77 5.22
CA THR A 104 -2.88 -13.59 5.99
C THR A 104 -1.73 -12.63 6.27
N ILE A 105 -2.07 -11.36 6.39
CA ILE A 105 -1.17 -10.31 6.84
C ILE A 105 -1.66 -9.85 8.20
N ASN A 106 -0.81 -9.98 9.20
CA ASN A 106 -1.08 -9.52 10.54
C ASN A 106 -0.22 -8.29 10.84
N TYR A 107 -0.78 -7.33 11.54
CA TYR A 107 -0.04 -6.20 12.05
C TYR A 107 0.30 -6.48 13.51
N VAL A 108 1.56 -6.21 13.86
CA VAL A 108 2.01 -6.33 15.24
C VAL A 108 1.71 -5.01 15.94
N ASP A 109 0.94 -5.07 17.01
CA ASP A 109 0.72 -3.91 17.86
C ASP A 109 1.99 -3.62 18.66
N GLU A 110 2.69 -2.56 18.27
CA GLU A 110 3.90 -2.11 18.95
C GLU A 110 3.59 -0.93 19.85
N LEU A 111 4.00 -1.02 21.11
CA LEU A 111 3.92 0.10 22.04
C LEU A 111 5.07 1.09 21.72
N LEU A 112 4.78 2.08 20.89
CA LEU A 112 5.76 3.07 20.43
C LEU A 112 5.83 4.32 21.32
N LEU A 113 4.77 4.61 22.09
CA LEU A 113 4.69 5.61 23.13
C LEU A 113 4.51 4.91 24.48
N LEU A 114 5.50 5.02 25.36
CA LEU A 114 5.48 4.41 26.69
C LEU A 114 4.68 5.25 27.68
N ASP A 115 4.19 4.64 28.77
CA ASP A 115 3.32 5.30 29.74
C ASP A 115 3.92 6.55 30.39
N GLY A 116 5.22 6.61 30.60
CA GLY A 116 5.90 7.77 31.21
C GLY A 116 6.35 8.86 30.23
N GLU A 117 6.01 8.77 28.95
CA GLU A 117 6.57 9.65 27.91
C GLU A 117 5.63 10.73 27.39
N TYR A 118 4.46 10.89 27.99
CA TYR A 118 3.53 11.94 27.56
C TYR A 118 4.07 13.35 27.81
N ASP A 119 4.79 13.54 28.91
CA ASP A 119 5.39 14.84 29.21
C ASP A 119 6.53 15.14 28.24
N ASP A 120 7.38 14.15 27.89
CA ASP A 120 8.40 14.27 26.86
C ASP A 120 7.78 14.62 25.50
N LEU A 121 6.68 13.96 25.12
CA LEU A 121 5.97 14.25 23.87
C LEU A 121 5.47 15.69 23.82
N ILE A 122 4.93 16.19 24.93
CA ILE A 122 4.40 17.57 25.02
C ILE A 122 5.57 18.58 24.96
N GLU A 123 6.66 18.33 25.68
CA GLU A 123 7.82 19.22 25.74
C GLU A 123 8.59 19.24 24.41
N MET A 124 8.86 18.08 23.83
CA MET A 124 9.64 17.96 22.60
C MET A 124 8.85 18.34 21.34
N GLY A 125 7.53 18.20 21.40
CA GLY A 125 6.65 18.24 20.24
C GLY A 125 6.69 16.96 19.40
N MET A 126 5.62 16.74 18.59
CA MET A 126 5.41 15.50 17.86
C MET A 126 6.57 15.15 16.91
N ASP A 127 7.05 16.10 16.14
CA ASP A 127 8.09 15.85 15.12
C ASP A 127 9.37 15.34 15.77
N ARG A 128 9.87 16.06 16.77
CA ARG A 128 11.09 15.69 17.46
C ARG A 128 10.93 14.36 18.21
N PHE A 129 9.81 14.17 18.91
CA PHE A 129 9.50 12.92 19.59
C PHE A 129 9.45 11.74 18.61
N PHE A 130 8.84 11.93 17.43
CA PHE A 130 8.76 10.90 16.41
C PHE A 130 10.15 10.47 15.91
N PHE A 131 11.00 11.43 15.57
CA PHE A 131 12.35 11.13 15.08
C PHE A 131 13.27 10.56 16.15
N GLU A 132 13.22 11.06 17.38
CA GLU A 132 14.15 10.67 18.41
C GLU A 132 13.72 9.42 19.22
N ARG A 133 12.42 9.11 19.27
CA ARG A 133 11.86 8.01 20.08
C ARG A 133 11.15 6.95 19.23
N VAL A 134 10.20 7.36 18.40
CA VAL A 134 9.31 6.43 17.69
C VAL A 134 10.05 5.68 16.58
N LEU A 135 10.71 6.38 15.68
CA LEU A 135 11.43 5.76 14.57
C LEU A 135 12.51 4.77 15.03
N PRO A 136 13.38 5.11 16.01
CA PRO A 136 14.36 4.16 16.51
C PRO A 136 13.73 2.89 17.13
N ARG A 137 12.57 3.03 17.78
CA ARG A 137 11.85 1.87 18.32
C ARG A 137 11.26 1.00 17.24
N LYS A 138 10.52 1.64 16.32
CA LYS A 138 9.78 0.93 15.28
C LYS A 138 10.70 0.17 14.32
N TYR A 139 11.77 0.79 13.91
CA TYR A 139 12.68 0.22 12.90
C TYR A 139 14.01 -0.25 13.48
N GLY A 140 14.17 -0.23 14.79
CA GLY A 140 15.45 -0.60 15.43
C GLY A 140 16.60 0.33 15.05
N LEU A 141 16.32 1.49 14.45
CA LEU A 141 17.29 2.51 14.13
C LEU A 141 17.78 3.17 15.44
N GLY A 142 18.97 2.91 15.86
CA GLY A 142 19.54 3.47 17.09
C GLY A 142 19.63 2.52 18.29
N LYS A 143 18.96 1.37 18.28
CA LYS A 143 19.12 0.36 19.33
C LYS A 143 20.44 -0.41 19.15
N GLY A 144 21.53 0.09 19.73
CA GLY A 144 22.84 -0.57 19.68
C GLY A 144 23.50 -0.59 18.31
N LYS A 145 22.99 0.18 17.35
CA LYS A 145 23.57 0.31 16.01
C LYS A 145 24.47 1.53 15.92
N THR A 146 25.54 1.40 15.14
CA THR A 146 26.37 2.54 14.75
C THR A 146 25.63 3.41 13.71
N THR A 147 26.09 4.65 13.55
CA THR A 147 25.59 5.54 12.50
C THR A 147 25.75 4.93 11.11
N GLU A 148 26.84 4.23 10.86
CA GLU A 148 27.12 3.54 9.60
C GLU A 148 26.11 2.44 9.31
N GLU A 149 25.79 1.60 10.31
CA GLU A 149 24.79 0.54 10.19
C GLU A 149 23.39 1.12 9.94
N ALA A 150 23.01 2.19 10.65
CA ALA A 150 21.73 2.85 10.43
C ALA A 150 21.62 3.45 9.02
N LEU A 151 22.68 4.11 8.53
CA LEU A 151 22.75 4.63 7.17
C LEU A 151 22.69 3.52 6.12
N ALA A 152 23.36 2.39 6.35
CA ALA A 152 23.28 1.25 5.43
C ALA A 152 21.87 0.69 5.31
N MET A 153 21.12 0.59 6.43
CA MET A 153 19.71 0.18 6.44
C MET A 153 18.83 1.15 5.68
N ILE A 154 18.99 2.45 5.89
CA ILE A 154 18.25 3.50 5.20
C ILE A 154 18.52 3.46 3.69
N ASN A 155 19.80 3.36 3.29
CA ASN A 155 20.17 3.28 1.88
C ASN A 155 19.54 2.05 1.21
N LYS A 156 19.59 0.89 1.86
CA LYS A 156 18.95 -0.33 1.35
C LYS A 156 17.43 -0.15 1.21
N ALA A 157 16.78 0.46 2.19
CA ALA A 157 15.35 0.74 2.13
C ALA A 157 15.00 1.71 0.98
N MET A 158 15.83 2.72 0.73
CA MET A 158 15.66 3.63 -0.41
C MET A 158 15.83 2.91 -1.74
N GLU A 159 16.79 1.99 -1.86
CA GLU A 159 16.95 1.16 -3.06
C GLU A 159 15.70 0.31 -3.34
N GLU A 160 15.16 -0.35 -2.30
CA GLU A 160 13.93 -1.13 -2.43
C GLU A 160 12.72 -0.24 -2.75
N GLN A 161 12.64 0.97 -2.18
CA GLN A 161 11.60 1.94 -2.52
C GLN A 161 11.67 2.34 -4.00
N HIS A 162 12.86 2.63 -4.53
CA HIS A 162 13.02 2.96 -5.95
C HIS A 162 12.60 1.81 -6.87
N LYS A 163 12.89 0.55 -6.50
CA LYS A 163 12.42 -0.63 -7.26
C LYS A 163 10.90 -0.74 -7.24
N LEU A 164 10.30 -0.54 -6.08
CA LEU A 164 8.85 -0.53 -5.91
C LEU A 164 8.18 0.56 -6.75
N ASP A 165 8.73 1.77 -6.72
CA ASP A 165 8.19 2.90 -7.49
C ASP A 165 8.28 2.64 -9.01
N ALA A 166 9.40 2.09 -9.47
CA ALA A 166 9.58 1.71 -10.87
C ALA A 166 8.59 0.61 -11.30
N ALA A 167 8.40 -0.41 -10.46
CA ALA A 167 7.43 -1.46 -10.71
C ALA A 167 5.99 -0.93 -10.75
N ASN A 168 5.63 -0.04 -9.83
CA ASN A 168 4.32 0.60 -9.82
C ASN A 168 4.10 1.47 -11.05
N ALA A 169 5.08 2.26 -11.47
CA ALA A 169 4.99 3.06 -12.70
C ALA A 169 4.78 2.19 -13.94
N LYS A 170 5.53 1.07 -14.06
CA LYS A 170 5.37 0.07 -15.12
C LYS A 170 3.96 -0.54 -15.09
N MET A 171 3.45 -0.92 -13.93
CA MET A 171 2.13 -1.50 -13.75
C MET A 171 1.02 -0.52 -14.15
N VAL A 172 1.09 0.73 -13.68
CA VAL A 172 0.12 1.79 -14.04
C VAL A 172 0.06 1.99 -15.54
N LYS A 173 1.23 2.09 -16.19
CA LYS A 173 1.32 2.22 -17.65
C LYS A 173 0.69 1.03 -18.36
N ASN A 174 1.08 -0.18 -18.00
CA ASN A 174 0.60 -1.40 -18.64
C ASN A 174 -0.91 -1.60 -18.45
N PHE A 175 -1.45 -1.30 -17.27
CA PHE A 175 -2.89 -1.42 -17.01
C PHE A 175 -3.69 -0.43 -17.82
N LYS A 176 -3.18 0.78 -17.98
CA LYS A 176 -3.82 1.79 -18.84
C LYS A 176 -3.78 1.38 -20.31
N GLU A 177 -2.64 0.92 -20.81
CA GLU A 177 -2.42 0.61 -22.22
C GLU A 177 -3.06 -0.71 -22.65
N LYS A 178 -3.07 -1.74 -21.78
CA LYS A 178 -3.61 -3.06 -22.13
C LYS A 178 -5.08 -3.25 -21.77
N TYR A 179 -5.52 -2.66 -20.67
CA TYR A 179 -6.83 -2.95 -20.10
C TYR A 179 -7.74 -1.72 -20.03
N GLY A 180 -7.27 -0.54 -20.44
CA GLY A 180 -8.01 0.70 -20.25
C GLY A 180 -8.40 0.94 -18.78
N LEU A 181 -7.54 0.52 -17.85
CA LEU A 181 -7.82 0.54 -16.43
C LEU A 181 -7.25 1.80 -15.79
N GLY A 182 -8.11 2.55 -15.10
CA GLY A 182 -7.72 3.73 -14.34
C GLY A 182 -7.26 3.38 -12.93
N LYS A 183 -6.27 4.13 -12.42
CA LYS A 183 -5.87 4.07 -11.02
C LYS A 183 -6.70 5.07 -10.21
N THR A 184 -7.27 4.63 -9.09
CA THR A 184 -7.82 5.53 -8.08
C THR A 184 -6.82 5.70 -6.95
N THR A 185 -6.70 6.91 -6.45
CA THR A 185 -6.02 7.13 -5.18
C THR A 185 -7.03 6.84 -4.06
N ASN A 186 -6.65 6.00 -3.12
CA ASN A 186 -7.34 5.99 -1.84
C ASN A 186 -7.04 7.33 -1.17
N ALA A 187 -8.00 8.26 -1.25
CA ALA A 187 -8.05 9.30 -0.25
C ALA A 187 -8.39 8.57 1.06
N SER A 188 -7.35 8.08 1.73
CA SER A 188 -7.54 7.47 3.04
C SER A 188 -8.08 8.56 3.95
N PRO A 189 -9.16 8.32 4.68
CA PRO A 189 -9.63 9.23 5.71
C PRO A 189 -8.57 9.48 6.81
N CYS A 190 -7.40 8.84 6.72
CA CYS A 190 -6.26 9.10 7.61
C CYS A 190 -5.81 10.57 7.66
N PHE A 191 -6.13 11.37 6.65
CA PHE A 191 -5.92 12.82 6.71
C PHE A 191 -6.79 13.55 7.74
N TYR A 192 -7.81 12.89 8.25
CA TYR A 192 -8.74 13.43 9.24
C TYR A 192 -8.59 12.78 10.63
N LYS A 193 -7.59 11.92 10.81
CA LYS A 193 -7.28 11.43 12.15
C LYS A 193 -6.84 12.60 13.01
N THR A 194 -7.50 12.78 14.14
CA THR A 194 -7.04 13.74 15.12
C THR A 194 -5.67 13.33 15.67
N PRO A 195 -4.88 14.26 16.22
CA PRO A 195 -3.64 13.88 16.91
C PRO A 195 -3.87 12.79 17.98
N VAL A 196 -5.02 12.80 18.64
CA VAL A 196 -5.41 11.77 19.63
C VAL A 196 -5.57 10.42 18.97
N ASP A 197 -6.27 10.31 17.82
CA ASP A 197 -6.42 9.05 17.09
C ASP A 197 -5.05 8.50 16.63
N VAL A 198 -4.11 9.38 16.24
CA VAL A 198 -2.75 8.97 15.87
C VAL A 198 -2.02 8.40 17.08
N ILE A 199 -2.12 9.05 18.22
CA ILE A 199 -1.49 8.58 19.47
C ILE A 199 -2.08 7.23 19.86
N GLU A 200 -3.39 7.13 19.95
CA GLU A 200 -4.06 5.90 20.40
C GLU A 200 -3.84 4.74 19.41
N CYS A 201 -4.23 4.91 18.15
CA CYS A 201 -4.23 3.81 17.19
C CYS A 201 -2.84 3.46 16.63
N ASN A 202 -1.95 4.45 16.47
CA ASN A 202 -0.68 4.22 15.77
C ASN A 202 0.53 4.13 16.71
N LEU A 203 0.49 4.79 17.87
CA LEU A 203 1.60 4.80 18.82
C LEU A 203 1.36 3.91 20.04
N ARG A 204 0.10 3.73 20.43
CA ARG A 204 -0.28 2.91 21.60
C ARG A 204 -0.82 1.53 21.22
N GLY A 205 -1.22 1.31 19.97
CA GLY A 205 -1.76 0.03 19.51
C GLY A 205 -3.14 -0.32 20.11
N LEU A 206 -3.98 0.70 20.37
CA LEU A 206 -5.31 0.53 20.97
C LEU A 206 -6.39 0.42 19.89
#